data_90d98404c1b14306d4a80addbd7af446
#
_entry.id   90d98404c1b14306d4a80addbd7af446
#
_cell.length_a   1.000
_cell.length_b   1.000
_cell.length_c   1.000
_cell.angle_alpha   90.00
_cell.angle_beta   90.00
_cell.angle_gamma   90.00
#
_symmetry.space_group_name_H-M   'P 1'
#
loop_
_entity.id
_entity.type
_entity.pdbx_description
1 polymer ?
#
loop_
_entity_poly.entity_id
_entity_poly.type
_entity_poly.pdbx_seq_one_letter_code
_entity_poly.pdbx_strand_id
1 'polypeptide(L)'
;LVLMLILVNVFNISASPYYAHAKSILNATRDFLDKAIVVFPMAFVLMLGEIDISVASIMALSATIMGVAFDAGVPMIEAIGLALVTGTVCGLINGIILVKFPELSSMIVTLATQIIFRGIAQIILETNSVGGFPSWFTKIAAGKIDEMVPYALIFVIFEALFFAYLLHYTKFGRRCYAMGNSTTVAKFSGVKTGKIK
;
A
#
# COMPACT_ATOMS: atom_id res chain seq x y z
N LEU A 1 -23.67 8.73 8.40
CA LEU A 1 -22.37 8.11 8.66
C LEU A 1 -21.84 8.51 10.05
N VAL A 2 -21.69 9.82 10.35
CA VAL A 2 -21.16 10.29 11.65
C VAL A 2 -22.02 9.83 12.82
N LEU A 3 -23.35 9.95 12.71
CA LEU A 3 -24.28 9.45 13.75
C LEU A 3 -24.12 7.95 14.00
N MET A 4 -24.01 7.16 12.96
CA MET A 4 -23.79 5.72 13.06
C MET A 4 -22.47 5.40 13.75
N LEU A 5 -21.39 6.13 13.43
CA LEU A 5 -20.10 5.98 14.07
C LEU A 5 -20.17 6.31 15.55
N ILE A 6 -20.86 7.39 15.93
CA ILE A 6 -21.07 7.75 17.33
C ILE A 6 -21.86 6.66 18.06
N LEU A 7 -22.97 6.18 17.50
CA LEU A 7 -23.80 5.16 18.10
C LEU A 7 -23.03 3.86 18.34
N VAL A 8 -22.23 3.41 17.36
CA VAL A 8 -21.40 2.20 17.49
C VAL A 8 -20.36 2.37 18.59
N ASN A 9 -19.70 3.53 18.68
CA ASN A 9 -18.71 3.77 19.73
C ASN A 9 -19.34 3.84 21.11
N VAL A 10 -20.48 4.54 21.26
CA VAL A 10 -21.22 4.61 22.52
C VAL A 10 -21.69 3.22 22.96
N PHE A 11 -22.21 2.42 22.04
CA PHE A 11 -22.60 1.04 22.31
C PHE A 11 -21.40 0.20 22.78
N ASN A 12 -20.27 0.26 22.08
CA ASN A 12 -19.09 -0.51 22.46
C ASN A 12 -18.49 -0.08 23.81
N ILE A 13 -18.50 1.22 24.12
CA ILE A 13 -18.07 1.73 25.42
C ILE A 13 -18.99 1.20 26.54
N SER A 14 -20.30 1.15 26.29
CA SER A 14 -21.27 0.63 27.27
C SER A 14 -21.18 -0.90 27.42
N ALA A 15 -20.86 -1.61 26.37
CA ALA A 15 -20.76 -3.07 26.34
C ALA A 15 -19.46 -3.62 26.91
N SER A 16 -18.36 -2.86 26.85
CA SER A 16 -17.05 -3.31 27.30
C SER A 16 -16.27 -2.21 28.02
N PRO A 17 -15.89 -2.40 29.29
CA PRO A 17 -15.10 -1.43 30.04
C PRO A 17 -13.67 -1.25 29.45
N TYR A 18 -13.21 -2.19 28.64
CA TYR A 18 -11.87 -2.17 28.03
C TYR A 18 -11.83 -1.44 26.69
N TYR A 19 -12.98 -1.15 26.07
CA TYR A 19 -13.05 -0.58 24.73
C TYR A 19 -12.38 0.80 24.64
N ALA A 20 -12.65 1.67 25.61
CA ALA A 20 -12.10 3.05 25.66
C ALA A 20 -10.71 3.15 26.29
N HIS A 21 -10.08 2.04 26.67
CA HIS A 21 -8.73 2.08 27.20
C HIS A 21 -7.73 2.46 26.11
N ALA A 22 -6.78 3.34 26.43
CA ALA A 22 -5.72 3.78 25.50
C ALA A 22 -4.99 2.60 24.82
N LYS A 23 -4.73 1.52 25.58
CA LYS A 23 -4.09 0.30 25.07
C LYS A 23 -4.94 -0.41 24.02
N SER A 24 -6.25 -0.44 24.15
CA SER A 24 -7.17 -1.06 23.21
C SER A 24 -7.26 -0.23 21.91
N ILE A 25 -7.33 1.10 22.03
CA ILE A 25 -7.35 2.03 20.89
C ILE A 25 -6.04 1.92 20.11
N LEU A 26 -4.88 1.88 20.78
CA LEU A 26 -3.58 1.73 20.15
C LEU A 26 -3.40 0.37 19.47
N ASN A 27 -3.93 -0.70 20.07
CA ASN A 27 -3.92 -2.02 19.42
C ASN A 27 -4.82 -2.05 18.19
N ALA A 28 -6.04 -1.47 18.26
CA ALA A 28 -6.92 -1.35 17.11
C ALA A 28 -6.28 -0.50 15.99
N THR A 29 -5.58 0.59 16.35
CA THR A 29 -4.85 1.40 15.37
C THR A 29 -3.83 0.57 14.60
N ARG A 30 -3.14 -0.37 15.25
CA ARG A 30 -2.15 -1.24 14.62
C ARG A 30 -2.75 -2.06 13.46
N ASP A 31 -3.99 -2.54 13.59
CA ASP A 31 -4.66 -3.35 12.58
C ASP A 31 -5.00 -2.57 11.29
N PHE A 32 -4.85 -1.24 11.33
CA PHE A 32 -5.05 -0.35 10.19
C PHE A 32 -3.76 0.24 9.63
N LEU A 33 -2.62 0.12 10.31
CA LEU A 33 -1.38 0.76 9.89
C LEU A 33 -0.83 0.19 8.58
N ASP A 34 -0.99 -1.10 8.33
CA ASP A 34 -0.64 -1.75 7.06
C ASP A 34 -1.41 -1.15 5.89
N LYS A 35 -2.69 -0.86 6.09
CA LYS A 35 -3.55 -0.22 5.09
C LYS A 35 -3.20 1.26 4.93
N ALA A 36 -2.86 1.95 6.02
CA ALA A 36 -2.47 3.36 6.00
C ALA A 36 -1.23 3.61 5.11
N ILE A 37 -0.25 2.69 5.12
CA ILE A 37 0.93 2.74 4.25
C ILE A 37 0.53 2.77 2.76
N VAL A 38 -0.50 2.01 2.39
CA VAL A 38 -0.95 1.94 0.99
C VAL A 38 -1.77 3.16 0.57
N VAL A 39 -2.43 3.84 1.51
CA VAL A 39 -3.34 4.96 1.21
C VAL A 39 -2.62 6.14 0.54
N PHE A 40 -1.41 6.48 0.98
CA PHE A 40 -0.70 7.65 0.46
C PHE A 40 -0.29 7.50 -1.01
N PRO A 41 0.39 6.43 -1.46
CA PRO A 41 0.67 6.24 -2.87
C PRO A 41 -0.62 6.07 -3.69
N MET A 42 -1.65 5.41 -3.16
CA MET A 42 -2.93 5.27 -3.84
C MET A 42 -3.65 6.61 -4.06
N ALA A 43 -3.45 7.59 -3.18
CA ALA A 43 -4.01 8.92 -3.37
C ALA A 43 -3.52 9.57 -4.68
N PHE A 44 -2.27 9.35 -5.08
CA PHE A 44 -1.74 9.84 -6.37
C PHE A 44 -2.40 9.16 -7.56
N VAL A 45 -2.61 7.85 -7.48
CA VAL A 45 -3.31 7.08 -8.52
C VAL A 45 -4.73 7.60 -8.70
N LEU A 46 -5.47 7.79 -7.59
CA LEU A 46 -6.83 8.34 -7.60
C LEU A 46 -6.87 9.78 -8.11
N MET A 47 -5.89 10.62 -7.78
CA MET A 47 -5.78 11.98 -8.31
C MET A 47 -5.61 12.01 -9.84
N LEU A 48 -4.98 11.00 -10.42
CA LEU A 48 -4.85 10.86 -11.87
C LEU A 48 -6.15 10.35 -12.53
N GLY A 49 -7.18 10.05 -11.76
CA GLY A 49 -8.45 9.47 -12.22
C GLY A 49 -8.35 7.97 -12.51
N GLU A 50 -7.31 7.31 -12.01
CA GLU A 50 -7.09 5.89 -12.19
C GLU A 50 -7.46 5.12 -10.93
N ILE A 51 -7.79 3.83 -11.08
CA ILE A 51 -8.10 2.94 -9.97
C ILE A 51 -7.19 1.73 -10.07
N ASP A 52 -6.42 1.44 -9.01
CA ASP A 52 -5.59 0.25 -8.92
C ASP A 52 -6.15 -0.72 -7.87
N ILE A 53 -6.70 -1.83 -8.34
CA ILE A 53 -7.26 -2.90 -7.51
C ILE A 53 -6.18 -3.97 -7.23
N SER A 54 -5.07 -3.97 -7.98
CA SER A 54 -4.04 -5.02 -7.92
C SER A 54 -3.12 -4.93 -6.70
N VAL A 55 -3.12 -3.82 -5.98
CA VAL A 55 -2.17 -3.52 -4.89
C VAL A 55 -2.07 -4.66 -3.87
N ALA A 56 -3.21 -5.19 -3.42
CA ALA A 56 -3.23 -6.28 -2.44
C ALA A 56 -2.59 -7.58 -2.96
N SER A 57 -2.73 -7.88 -4.26
CA SER A 57 -2.13 -9.06 -4.88
C SER A 57 -0.64 -8.86 -5.17
N ILE A 58 -0.22 -7.64 -5.51
CA ILE A 58 1.19 -7.27 -5.62
C ILE A 58 1.88 -7.43 -4.26
N MET A 59 1.27 -6.95 -3.18
CA MET A 59 1.78 -7.14 -1.82
C MET A 59 1.89 -8.63 -1.47
N ALA A 60 0.85 -9.42 -1.78
CA ALA A 60 0.85 -10.85 -1.53
C ALA A 60 1.96 -11.58 -2.30
N LEU A 61 2.13 -11.27 -3.59
CA LEU A 61 3.19 -11.86 -4.41
C LEU A 61 4.58 -11.46 -3.91
N SER A 62 4.79 -10.18 -3.58
CA SER A 62 6.05 -9.67 -3.03
C SER A 62 6.40 -10.34 -1.71
N ALA A 63 5.42 -10.50 -0.82
CA ALA A 63 5.59 -11.20 0.46
C ALA A 63 5.89 -12.69 0.26
N THR A 64 5.24 -13.34 -0.70
CA THR A 64 5.49 -14.74 -1.06
C THR A 64 6.94 -14.93 -1.56
N ILE A 65 7.39 -14.09 -2.48
CA ILE A 65 8.77 -14.14 -3.01
C ILE A 65 9.79 -13.94 -1.88
N MET A 66 9.56 -12.94 -1.02
CA MET A 66 10.40 -12.69 0.16
C MET A 66 10.48 -13.92 1.07
N GLY A 67 9.31 -14.48 1.38
CA GLY A 67 9.20 -15.60 2.30
C GLY A 67 9.89 -16.85 1.77
N VAL A 68 9.61 -17.22 0.53
CA VAL A 68 10.21 -18.40 -0.12
C VAL A 68 11.71 -18.23 -0.31
N ALA A 69 12.20 -17.04 -0.68
CA ALA A 69 13.63 -16.76 -0.77
C ALA A 69 14.32 -16.92 0.60
N PHE A 70 13.70 -16.42 1.67
CA PHE A 70 14.22 -16.57 3.03
C PHE A 70 14.24 -18.05 3.46
N ASP A 71 13.20 -18.80 3.19
CA ASP A 71 13.11 -20.24 3.50
C ASP A 71 14.16 -21.06 2.72
N ALA A 72 14.51 -20.61 1.51
CA ALA A 72 15.59 -21.17 0.71
C ALA A 72 17.01 -20.77 1.20
N GLY A 73 17.13 -20.04 2.31
CA GLY A 73 18.39 -19.65 2.93
C GLY A 73 18.95 -18.31 2.47
N VAL A 74 18.21 -17.52 1.69
CA VAL A 74 18.64 -16.18 1.31
C VAL A 74 18.59 -15.25 2.53
N PRO A 75 19.63 -14.42 2.78
CA PRO A 75 19.62 -13.48 3.89
C PRO A 75 18.40 -12.54 3.85
N MET A 76 17.80 -12.25 5.01
CA MET A 76 16.57 -11.48 5.10
C MET A 76 16.62 -10.12 4.40
N ILE A 77 17.76 -9.44 4.43
CA ILE A 77 17.95 -8.13 3.77
C ILE A 77 17.83 -8.28 2.24
N GLU A 78 18.41 -9.32 1.68
CA GLU A 78 18.32 -9.62 0.24
C GLU A 78 16.90 -10.06 -0.13
N ALA A 79 16.25 -10.86 0.71
CA ALA A 79 14.86 -11.27 0.52
C ALA A 79 13.90 -10.06 0.51
N ILE A 80 14.12 -9.06 1.38
CA ILE A 80 13.40 -7.78 1.35
C ILE A 80 13.66 -7.05 0.02
N GLY A 81 14.91 -7.04 -0.46
CA GLY A 81 15.27 -6.48 -1.75
C GLY A 81 14.49 -7.13 -2.90
N LEU A 82 14.37 -8.46 -2.89
CA LEU A 82 13.58 -9.21 -3.88
C LEU A 82 12.09 -8.83 -3.84
N ALA A 83 11.52 -8.65 -2.63
CA ALA A 83 10.13 -8.21 -2.50
C ALA A 83 9.90 -6.82 -3.11
N LEU A 84 10.82 -5.87 -2.87
CA LEU A 84 10.73 -4.52 -3.43
C LEU A 84 10.87 -4.53 -4.96
N VAL A 85 11.78 -5.34 -5.49
CA VAL A 85 11.92 -5.53 -6.94
C VAL A 85 10.65 -6.14 -7.53
N THR A 86 10.10 -7.17 -6.91
CA THR A 86 8.86 -7.82 -7.36
C THR A 86 7.71 -6.82 -7.41
N GLY A 87 7.49 -6.06 -6.34
CA GLY A 87 6.44 -5.03 -6.30
C GLY A 87 6.63 -3.97 -7.37
N THR A 88 7.88 -3.51 -7.56
CA THR A 88 8.22 -2.53 -8.59
C THR A 88 7.96 -3.07 -10.00
N VAL A 89 8.36 -4.30 -10.29
CA VAL A 89 8.12 -4.93 -11.59
C VAL A 89 6.63 -5.09 -11.87
N CYS A 90 5.85 -5.56 -10.88
CA CYS A 90 4.39 -5.68 -11.03
C CYS A 90 3.73 -4.33 -11.30
N GLY A 91 4.11 -3.29 -10.56
CA GLY A 91 3.62 -1.93 -10.77
C GLY A 91 4.02 -1.36 -12.13
N LEU A 92 5.25 -1.60 -12.58
CA LEU A 92 5.71 -1.22 -13.93
C LEU A 92 4.93 -1.92 -15.03
N ILE A 93 4.59 -3.20 -14.88
CA ILE A 93 3.76 -3.93 -15.84
C ILE A 93 2.41 -3.22 -16.00
N ASN A 94 1.73 -2.90 -14.89
CA ASN A 94 0.46 -2.18 -14.92
C ASN A 94 0.62 -0.81 -15.59
N GLY A 95 1.62 -0.03 -15.17
CA GLY A 95 1.88 1.30 -15.72
C GLY A 95 2.17 1.28 -17.22
N ILE A 96 3.00 0.35 -17.69
CA ILE A 96 3.34 0.20 -19.11
C ILE A 96 2.08 -0.14 -19.93
N ILE A 97 1.25 -1.06 -19.46
CA ILE A 97 -0.01 -1.43 -20.14
C ILE A 97 -0.90 -0.21 -20.28
N LEU A 98 -1.12 0.54 -19.17
CA LEU A 98 -2.01 1.70 -19.14
C LEU A 98 -1.50 2.89 -19.96
N VAL A 99 -0.19 3.03 -20.10
CA VAL A 99 0.41 4.08 -20.95
C VAL A 99 0.37 3.70 -22.42
N LYS A 100 0.60 2.41 -22.74
CA LYS A 100 0.67 1.92 -24.12
C LYS A 100 -0.72 1.74 -24.74
N PHE A 101 -1.72 1.42 -23.93
CA PHE A 101 -3.10 1.17 -24.33
C PHE A 101 -4.05 2.10 -23.56
N PRO A 102 -4.08 3.40 -23.91
CA PRO A 102 -4.86 4.41 -23.17
C PRO A 102 -6.38 4.21 -23.29
N GLU A 103 -6.84 3.39 -24.20
CA GLU A 103 -8.24 2.98 -24.37
C GLU A 103 -8.71 1.98 -23.30
N LEU A 104 -7.78 1.30 -22.62
CA LEU A 104 -8.12 0.36 -21.57
C LEU A 104 -8.38 1.10 -20.25
N SER A 105 -9.47 0.74 -19.59
CA SER A 105 -9.75 1.22 -18.23
C SER A 105 -8.73 0.63 -17.24
N SER A 106 -8.18 1.49 -16.38
CA SER A 106 -7.27 1.05 -15.31
C SER A 106 -7.90 -0.02 -14.41
N MET A 107 -9.19 0.11 -14.13
CA MET A 107 -9.92 -0.86 -13.33
C MET A 107 -9.90 -2.27 -13.95
N ILE A 108 -10.08 -2.38 -15.29
CA ILE A 108 -10.08 -3.68 -15.98
C ILE A 108 -8.66 -4.27 -15.98
N VAL A 109 -7.66 -3.46 -16.30
CA VAL A 109 -6.25 -3.90 -16.33
C VAL A 109 -5.81 -4.37 -14.95
N THR A 110 -6.05 -3.57 -13.91
CA THR A 110 -5.61 -3.90 -12.56
C THR A 110 -6.41 -5.04 -11.92
N LEU A 111 -7.68 -5.25 -12.32
CA LEU A 111 -8.45 -6.43 -11.94
C LEU A 111 -7.87 -7.71 -12.57
N ALA A 112 -7.52 -7.67 -13.86
CA ALA A 112 -6.90 -8.80 -14.55
C ALA A 112 -5.53 -9.14 -13.92
N THR A 113 -4.68 -8.15 -13.70
CA THR A 113 -3.36 -8.36 -13.09
C THR A 113 -3.46 -8.77 -11.61
N GLN A 114 -4.49 -8.34 -10.89
CA GLN A 114 -4.79 -8.82 -9.54
C GLN A 114 -4.96 -10.35 -9.54
N ILE A 115 -5.75 -10.88 -10.46
CA ILE A 115 -6.01 -12.32 -10.56
C ILE A 115 -4.70 -13.05 -10.93
N ILE A 116 -3.94 -12.52 -11.89
CA ILE A 116 -2.66 -13.10 -12.31
C ILE A 116 -1.65 -13.13 -11.16
N PHE A 117 -1.39 -12.00 -10.52
CA PHE A 117 -0.40 -11.91 -9.44
C PHE A 117 -0.80 -12.75 -8.23
N ARG A 118 -2.10 -12.79 -7.92
CA ARG A 118 -2.61 -13.65 -6.84
C ARG A 118 -2.45 -15.13 -7.19
N GLY A 119 -2.74 -15.52 -8.43
CA GLY A 119 -2.55 -16.88 -8.92
C GLY A 119 -1.09 -17.31 -8.88
N ILE A 120 -0.16 -16.44 -9.31
CA ILE A 120 1.29 -16.72 -9.24
C ILE A 120 1.72 -16.92 -7.78
N ALA A 121 1.28 -16.05 -6.86
CA ALA A 121 1.59 -16.18 -5.45
C ALA A 121 1.10 -17.52 -4.87
N GLN A 122 -0.10 -17.95 -5.24
CA GLN A 122 -0.68 -19.23 -4.82
C GLN A 122 0.08 -20.44 -5.40
N ILE A 123 0.48 -20.38 -6.67
CA ILE A 123 1.28 -21.46 -7.30
C ILE A 123 2.63 -21.61 -6.62
N ILE A 124 3.31 -20.49 -6.28
CA ILE A 124 4.62 -20.52 -5.62
C ILE A 124 4.51 -21.04 -4.18
N LEU A 125 3.49 -20.63 -3.45
CA LEU A 125 3.32 -20.99 -2.05
C LEU A 125 2.65 -22.37 -1.86
N GLU A 126 1.85 -22.79 -2.85
CA GLU A 126 1.02 -24.01 -2.79
C GLU A 126 0.17 -24.05 -1.49
N THR A 127 0.38 -25.07 -0.65
CA THR A 127 -0.25 -25.22 0.66
C THR A 127 0.71 -24.89 1.82
N ASN A 128 1.91 -24.44 1.51
CA ASN A 128 2.93 -24.16 2.51
C ASN A 128 2.71 -22.78 3.15
N SER A 129 3.16 -22.64 4.37
CA SER A 129 3.29 -21.36 5.04
C SER A 129 4.76 -21.07 5.29
N VAL A 130 5.16 -19.85 5.04
CA VAL A 130 6.55 -19.40 5.28
C VAL A 130 6.58 -18.55 6.55
N GLY A 131 7.58 -18.79 7.39
CA GLY A 131 7.71 -18.11 8.67
C GLY A 131 9.14 -18.21 9.23
N GLY A 132 9.27 -18.08 10.56
CA GLY A 132 10.59 -18.18 11.20
C GLY A 132 11.51 -17.00 10.94
N PHE A 133 10.94 -15.86 10.53
CA PHE A 133 11.70 -14.65 10.22
C PHE A 133 12.52 -14.15 11.41
N PRO A 134 13.68 -13.50 11.18
CA PRO A 134 14.52 -12.96 12.22
C PRO A 134 13.79 -12.03 13.17
N SER A 135 14.14 -12.06 14.46
CA SER A 135 13.47 -11.25 15.49
C SER A 135 13.52 -9.74 15.24
N TRP A 136 14.58 -9.26 14.59
CA TRP A 136 14.69 -7.84 14.24
C TRP A 136 13.65 -7.43 13.17
N PHE A 137 13.38 -8.31 12.19
CA PHE A 137 12.38 -8.06 11.15
C PHE A 137 10.97 -8.07 11.73
N THR A 138 10.65 -9.07 12.55
CA THR A 138 9.35 -9.16 13.21
C THR A 138 9.11 -8.00 14.18
N LYS A 139 10.16 -7.49 14.83
CA LYS A 139 10.09 -6.29 15.68
C LYS A 139 9.77 -5.02 14.89
N ILE A 140 10.26 -4.87 13.66
CA ILE A 140 9.91 -3.71 12.80
C ILE A 140 8.40 -3.70 12.51
N ALA A 141 7.83 -4.84 12.18
CA ALA A 141 6.41 -4.96 11.82
C ALA A 141 5.48 -4.94 13.05
N ALA A 142 5.88 -5.63 14.13
CA ALA A 142 5.04 -5.90 15.27
C ALA A 142 5.51 -5.25 16.58
N GLY A 143 6.69 -4.62 16.59
CA GLY A 143 7.29 -4.02 17.78
C GLY A 143 6.62 -2.71 18.18
N LYS A 144 6.85 -2.36 19.45
CA LYS A 144 6.33 -1.14 20.08
C LYS A 144 7.43 -0.44 20.84
N ILE A 145 7.36 0.88 20.92
CA ILE A 145 8.14 1.71 21.85
C ILE A 145 7.35 1.79 23.15
N ASP A 146 8.00 1.49 24.27
CA ASP A 146 7.41 1.53 25.64
C ASP A 146 6.06 0.79 25.73
N GLU A 147 5.94 -0.33 25.00
CA GLU A 147 4.72 -1.14 24.91
C GLU A 147 3.47 -0.41 24.37
N MET A 148 3.57 0.86 24.03
CA MET A 148 2.44 1.70 23.62
C MET A 148 2.45 2.02 22.13
N VAL A 149 3.51 2.58 21.59
CA VAL A 149 3.55 3.14 20.24
C VAL A 149 4.10 2.12 19.23
N PRO A 150 3.30 1.65 18.24
CA PRO A 150 3.80 0.75 17.20
C PRO A 150 4.86 1.45 16.32
N TYR A 151 5.96 0.76 15.98
CA TYR A 151 6.95 1.28 15.02
C TYR A 151 6.32 1.64 13.67
N ALA A 152 5.33 0.86 13.23
CA ALA A 152 4.59 1.13 12.00
C ALA A 152 3.92 2.52 12.00
N LEU A 153 3.48 3.04 13.16
CA LEU A 153 2.90 4.39 13.25
C LEU A 153 3.92 5.48 12.90
N ILE A 154 5.16 5.31 13.36
CA ILE A 154 6.24 6.27 13.05
C ILE A 154 6.52 6.27 11.54
N PHE A 155 6.54 5.07 10.94
CA PHE A 155 6.71 4.92 9.50
C PHE A 155 5.56 5.60 8.72
N VAL A 156 4.32 5.39 9.13
CA VAL A 156 3.14 6.02 8.51
C VAL A 156 3.19 7.55 8.62
N ILE A 157 3.60 8.09 9.77
CA ILE A 157 3.75 9.55 9.93
C ILE A 157 4.84 10.08 8.99
N PHE A 158 5.99 9.41 8.94
CA PHE A 158 7.08 9.81 8.05
C PHE A 158 6.62 9.75 6.58
N GLU A 159 5.93 8.70 6.19
CA GLU A 159 5.37 8.52 4.86
C GLU A 159 4.35 9.61 4.52
N ALA A 160 3.45 9.93 5.45
CA ALA A 160 2.48 11.02 5.29
C ALA A 160 3.15 12.36 5.02
N LEU A 161 4.19 12.70 5.79
CA LEU A 161 4.97 13.92 5.61
C LEU A 161 5.72 13.92 4.28
N PHE A 162 6.30 12.78 3.89
CA PHE A 162 6.99 12.62 2.62
C PHE A 162 6.04 12.84 1.43
N PHE A 163 4.88 12.17 1.42
CA PHE A 163 3.91 12.30 0.35
C PHE A 163 3.24 13.68 0.33
N ALA A 164 2.99 14.29 1.50
CA ALA A 164 2.51 15.66 1.59
C ALA A 164 3.52 16.64 0.99
N TYR A 165 4.81 16.50 1.32
CA TYR A 165 5.88 17.29 0.72
C TYR A 165 5.94 17.09 -0.81
N LEU A 166 5.94 15.84 -1.25
CA LEU A 166 5.99 15.47 -2.67
C LEU A 166 4.83 16.12 -3.44
N LEU A 167 3.64 16.09 -2.87
CA LEU A 167 2.41 16.60 -3.48
C LEU A 167 2.40 18.14 -3.56
N HIS A 168 2.71 18.82 -2.47
CA HIS A 168 2.51 20.28 -2.36
C HIS A 168 3.74 21.07 -2.84
N TYR A 169 4.94 20.56 -2.64
CA TYR A 169 6.17 21.34 -2.87
C TYR A 169 6.96 20.92 -4.10
N THR A 170 6.63 19.77 -4.77
CA THR A 170 7.40 19.32 -5.93
C THR A 170 6.74 19.65 -7.28
N LYS A 171 7.55 19.61 -8.35
CA LYS A 171 7.04 19.70 -9.73
C LYS A 171 6.18 18.51 -10.11
N PHE A 172 6.44 17.34 -9.49
CA PHE A 172 5.67 16.12 -9.71
C PHE A 172 4.24 16.30 -9.19
N GLY A 173 4.05 16.71 -7.94
CA GLY A 173 2.73 16.94 -7.36
C GLY A 173 1.89 17.95 -8.15
N ARG A 174 2.50 19.08 -8.55
CA ARG A 174 1.79 20.07 -9.40
C ARG A 174 1.30 19.48 -10.72
N ARG A 175 2.09 18.58 -11.33
CA ARG A 175 1.69 17.89 -12.57
C ARG A 175 0.58 16.88 -12.32
N CYS A 176 0.59 16.18 -11.18
CA CYS A 176 -0.50 15.29 -10.77
C CYS A 176 -1.81 16.06 -10.62
N TYR A 177 -1.80 17.22 -9.95
CA TYR A 177 -2.98 18.10 -9.84
C TYR A 177 -3.49 18.57 -11.21
N ALA A 178 -2.58 18.99 -12.09
CA ALA A 178 -2.96 19.42 -13.42
C ALA A 178 -3.61 18.29 -14.23
N MET A 179 -3.08 17.07 -14.14
CA MET A 179 -3.65 15.90 -14.80
C MET A 179 -4.98 15.47 -14.20
N GLY A 180 -5.12 15.53 -12.88
CA GLY A 180 -6.36 15.19 -12.18
C GLY A 180 -7.53 16.11 -12.55
N ASN A 181 -7.24 17.38 -12.82
CA ASN A 181 -8.25 18.34 -13.29
C ASN A 181 -8.67 18.07 -14.74
N SER A 182 -7.73 17.91 -15.64
CA SER A 182 -7.98 17.57 -17.04
C SER A 182 -6.69 17.10 -17.72
N THR A 183 -6.66 15.86 -18.11
CA THR A 183 -5.53 15.27 -18.86
C THR A 183 -5.32 15.97 -20.19
N THR A 184 -6.39 16.43 -20.86
CA THR A 184 -6.35 17.17 -22.12
C THR A 184 -5.69 18.53 -21.94
N VAL A 185 -6.11 19.31 -20.94
CA VAL A 185 -5.53 20.62 -20.64
C VAL A 185 -4.07 20.49 -20.20
N ALA A 186 -3.74 19.50 -19.37
CA ALA A 186 -2.37 19.22 -18.95
C ALA A 186 -1.47 18.91 -20.14
N LYS A 187 -1.95 18.12 -21.11
CA LYS A 187 -1.20 17.79 -22.34
C LYS A 187 -0.95 19.05 -23.20
N PHE A 188 -1.93 19.91 -23.39
CA PHE A 188 -1.76 21.19 -24.11
C PHE A 188 -0.85 22.16 -23.38
N SER A 189 -0.75 22.10 -22.05
CA SER A 189 0.19 22.85 -21.23
C SER A 189 1.62 22.27 -21.21
N GLY A 190 1.92 21.30 -22.08
CA GLY A 190 3.25 20.72 -22.23
C GLY A 190 3.61 19.64 -21.20
N VAL A 191 2.67 19.16 -20.42
CA VAL A 191 2.88 18.07 -19.47
C VAL A 191 2.97 16.74 -20.23
N LYS A 192 4.08 16.01 -20.06
CA LYS A 192 4.26 14.68 -20.65
C LYS A 192 3.45 13.64 -19.85
N THR A 193 2.16 13.53 -20.16
CA THR A 193 1.19 12.72 -19.41
C THR A 193 1.61 11.25 -19.24
N GLY A 194 2.17 10.61 -20.29
CA GLY A 194 2.64 9.24 -20.23
C GLY A 194 3.89 9.00 -19.33
N LYS A 195 4.55 10.07 -18.84
CA LYS A 195 5.66 9.93 -17.87
C LYS A 195 5.20 10.09 -16.43
N ILE A 196 3.98 10.55 -16.23
CA ILE A 196 3.41 10.81 -14.91
C ILE A 196 2.44 9.70 -14.53
N LYS A 197 1.78 9.14 -15.51
CA LYS A 197 0.97 7.95 -15.41
C LYS A 197 1.80 6.67 -15.21
#